data_66fdbdacacbe99cfc65b0404d75b26b9
#
_entry.id   66fdbdacacbe99cfc65b0404d75b26b9
#
_cell.length_a   1.000
_cell.length_b   1.000
_cell.length_c   1.000
_cell.angle_alpha   90.00
_cell.angle_beta   90.00
_cell.angle_gamma   90.00
#
_symmetry.space_group_name_H-M   'P 1'
#
loop_
_entity.id
_entity.type
_entity.pdbx_description
1 polymer ?
#
loop_
_entity_poly.entity_id
_entity_poly.type
_entity_poly.pdbx_seq_one_letter_code
_entity_poly.pdbx_strand_id
1 'polypeptide(L)'
;MLFRSLAGANLVTVGEVHDGLMKKFASATSRMKVGNGLEEGVQMGPVVSRKAKERIQGYIESGIGEGAKPITDGRGLRLLEYPEGFFLGPTIFDGVAPEMKLSKDEIFGPVASTLETESLDEAIELINRSTNYGNMANIYTSSGRAAREFRRRVEAGNIGINIGVAAPAAYFPFGGRRDSFYGVLHAQVDTVDFFTDKKVVVSKW
;
A
#
# COMPACT_ATOMS: atom_id res chain seq x y z
N MET A 1 5.18 3.16 14.42
CA MET A 1 6.01 2.41 13.46
C MET A 1 5.98 3.20 12.17
N LEU A 2 7.13 3.66 11.69
CA LEU A 2 7.23 4.46 10.47
C LEU A 2 7.15 3.53 9.26
N PHE A 3 6.25 3.81 8.34
CA PHE A 3 6.01 2.96 7.19
C PHE A 3 6.88 3.37 6.01
N ARG A 4 7.60 2.38 5.49
CA ARG A 4 8.45 2.51 4.31
C ARG A 4 7.88 1.75 3.11
N SER A 5 6.64 1.26 3.22
CA SER A 5 6.02 0.46 2.16
C SER A 5 5.50 1.34 1.03
N LEU A 6 5.71 0.88 -0.20
CA LEU A 6 5.08 1.40 -1.42
C LEU A 6 3.87 0.55 -1.81
N ALA A 7 3.58 -0.52 -1.05
CA ALA A 7 2.47 -1.42 -1.33
C ALA A 7 1.13 -0.74 -1.06
N GLY A 8 0.19 -0.88 -1.99
CA GLY A 8 -1.18 -0.40 -1.81
C GLY A 8 -1.93 -1.29 -0.83
N ALA A 9 -2.37 -0.73 0.30
CA ALA A 9 -3.20 -1.42 1.29
C ALA A 9 -4.68 -1.05 1.16
N ASN A 10 -4.96 0.22 0.87
CA ASN A 10 -6.30 0.76 0.68
C ASN A 10 -6.56 1.03 -0.80
N LEU A 11 -7.71 0.56 -1.29
CA LEU A 11 -8.21 0.79 -2.63
C LEU A 11 -9.45 1.65 -2.53
N VAL A 12 -9.38 2.90 -2.97
CA VAL A 12 -10.52 3.82 -2.99
C VAL A 12 -11.13 3.80 -4.39
N THR A 13 -12.38 3.40 -4.48
CA THR A 13 -13.16 3.42 -5.74
C THR A 13 -14.00 4.68 -5.82
N VAL A 14 -14.20 5.19 -7.04
CA VAL A 14 -14.96 6.42 -7.27
C VAL A 14 -16.14 6.12 -8.20
N GLY A 15 -17.35 6.32 -7.71
CA GLY A 15 -18.60 6.11 -8.46
C GLY A 15 -18.80 4.66 -8.90
N GLU A 16 -19.34 4.47 -10.10
CA GLU A 16 -19.81 3.16 -10.60
C GLU A 16 -18.73 2.11 -10.88
N VAL A 17 -17.45 2.41 -10.70
CA VAL A 17 -16.37 1.45 -11.01
C VAL A 17 -16.26 0.33 -9.99
N HIS A 18 -16.84 0.49 -8.81
CA HIS A 18 -16.66 -0.37 -7.64
C HIS A 18 -16.95 -1.85 -7.96
N ASP A 19 -18.20 -2.16 -8.31
CA ASP A 19 -18.64 -3.55 -8.53
C ASP A 19 -17.83 -4.29 -9.60
N GLY A 20 -17.54 -3.59 -10.71
CA GLY A 20 -16.76 -4.15 -11.82
C GLY A 20 -15.33 -4.43 -11.42
N LEU A 21 -14.74 -3.55 -10.61
CA LEU A 21 -13.38 -3.69 -10.10
C LEU A 21 -13.31 -4.81 -9.07
N MET A 22 -14.25 -4.88 -8.12
CA MET A 22 -14.28 -5.90 -7.08
C MET A 22 -14.37 -7.32 -7.65
N LYS A 23 -15.22 -7.54 -8.66
CA LYS A 23 -15.30 -8.83 -9.36
C LYS A 23 -13.97 -9.24 -9.99
N LYS A 24 -13.28 -8.31 -10.65
CA LYS A 24 -11.97 -8.56 -11.27
C LYS A 24 -10.89 -8.79 -10.21
N PHE A 25 -10.91 -8.02 -9.12
CA PHE A 25 -9.94 -8.13 -8.04
C PHE A 25 -10.07 -9.47 -7.32
N ALA A 26 -11.28 -9.86 -6.91
CA ALA A 26 -11.53 -11.17 -6.31
C ALA A 26 -11.11 -12.32 -7.24
N SER A 27 -11.46 -12.23 -8.54
CA SER A 27 -11.04 -13.23 -9.53
C SER A 27 -9.52 -13.30 -9.73
N ALA A 28 -8.81 -12.18 -9.73
CA ALA A 28 -7.36 -12.18 -9.83
C ALA A 28 -6.71 -12.80 -8.59
N THR A 29 -7.22 -12.44 -7.42
CA THR A 29 -6.74 -12.90 -6.12
C THR A 29 -6.96 -14.39 -5.91
N SER A 30 -8.10 -14.94 -6.34
CA SER A 30 -8.39 -16.38 -6.22
C SER A 30 -7.46 -17.28 -7.07
N ARG A 31 -6.81 -16.72 -8.08
CA ARG A 31 -5.85 -17.44 -8.93
C ARG A 31 -4.40 -17.28 -8.45
N MET A 32 -4.16 -16.51 -7.41
CA MET A 32 -2.82 -16.25 -6.91
C MET A 32 -2.22 -17.51 -6.27
N LYS A 33 -1.10 -17.99 -6.79
CA LYS A 33 -0.36 -19.10 -6.21
C LYS A 33 0.46 -18.60 -5.02
N VAL A 34 0.10 -19.10 -3.84
CA VAL A 34 0.84 -18.86 -2.59
C VAL A 34 1.73 -20.07 -2.31
N GLY A 35 2.99 -19.87 -1.98
CA GLY A 35 3.93 -20.96 -1.76
C GLY A 35 5.35 -20.50 -1.44
N ASN A 36 6.29 -21.39 -1.58
CA ASN A 36 7.70 -21.07 -1.46
C ASN A 36 8.14 -20.22 -2.66
N GLY A 37 8.70 -19.05 -2.42
CA GLY A 37 9.09 -18.10 -3.47
C GLY A 37 10.21 -18.59 -4.41
N LEU A 38 10.83 -19.73 -4.13
CA LEU A 38 11.79 -20.39 -5.03
C LEU A 38 11.11 -21.33 -6.04
N GLU A 39 9.81 -21.59 -5.87
CA GLU A 39 9.05 -22.44 -6.78
C GLU A 39 8.50 -21.64 -7.96
N GLU A 40 8.48 -22.25 -9.12
CA GLU A 40 7.97 -21.62 -10.35
C GLU A 40 6.48 -21.28 -10.23
N GLY A 41 6.12 -20.09 -10.67
CA GLY A 41 4.75 -19.59 -10.67
C GLY A 41 4.21 -19.15 -9.31
N VAL A 42 4.98 -19.24 -8.23
CA VAL A 42 4.59 -18.66 -6.94
C VAL A 42 4.64 -17.14 -7.02
N GLN A 43 3.55 -16.50 -6.62
CA GLN A 43 3.37 -15.05 -6.67
C GLN A 43 3.41 -14.41 -5.28
N MET A 44 3.16 -15.18 -4.23
CA MET A 44 3.17 -14.71 -2.85
C MET A 44 3.80 -15.73 -1.92
N GLY A 45 4.80 -15.30 -1.18
CA GLY A 45 5.50 -16.09 -0.18
C GLY A 45 4.85 -16.03 1.22
N PRO A 46 5.53 -16.58 2.24
CA PRO A 46 5.08 -16.51 3.64
C PRO A 46 5.25 -15.10 4.20
N VAL A 47 4.51 -14.79 5.25
CA VAL A 47 4.78 -13.62 6.08
C VAL A 47 6.02 -13.86 6.94
N VAL A 48 6.62 -12.77 7.46
CA VAL A 48 7.98 -12.78 8.04
C VAL A 48 8.13 -13.63 9.31
N SER A 49 7.05 -13.91 10.04
CA SER A 49 7.11 -14.67 11.30
C SER A 49 5.72 -15.15 11.75
N ARG A 50 5.71 -16.09 12.72
CA ARG A 50 4.47 -16.53 13.39
C ARG A 50 3.75 -15.34 14.05
N LYS A 51 4.47 -14.48 14.75
CA LYS A 51 3.91 -13.27 15.38
C LYS A 51 3.27 -12.32 14.35
N ALA A 52 3.88 -12.17 13.18
CA ALA A 52 3.28 -11.39 12.10
C ALA A 52 1.99 -12.03 11.58
N LYS A 53 1.99 -13.36 11.39
CA LYS A 53 0.79 -14.11 10.98
C LYS A 53 -0.36 -13.92 11.96
N GLU A 54 -0.11 -14.10 13.25
CA GLU A 54 -1.11 -13.93 14.32
C GLU A 54 -1.64 -12.49 14.36
N ARG A 55 -0.76 -11.49 14.25
CA ARG A 55 -1.16 -10.08 14.20
C ARG A 55 -2.05 -9.77 13.00
N ILE A 56 -1.70 -10.26 11.82
CA ILE A 56 -2.48 -10.06 10.60
C ILE A 56 -3.86 -10.73 10.71
N GLN A 57 -3.91 -11.95 11.27
CA GLN A 57 -5.18 -12.63 11.53
C GLN A 57 -6.06 -11.83 12.51
N GLY A 58 -5.46 -11.24 13.55
CA GLY A 58 -6.18 -10.35 14.46
C GLY A 58 -6.77 -9.11 13.79
N TYR A 59 -6.06 -8.53 12.80
CA TYR A 59 -6.64 -7.44 11.99
C TYR A 59 -7.82 -7.90 11.12
N ILE A 60 -7.72 -9.10 10.53
CA ILE A 60 -8.82 -9.67 9.75
C ILE A 60 -10.05 -9.89 10.64
N GLU A 61 -9.85 -10.42 11.84
CA GLU A 61 -10.92 -10.61 12.84
C GLU A 61 -11.52 -9.28 13.29
N SER A 62 -10.67 -8.27 13.58
CA SER A 62 -11.14 -6.93 13.94
C SER A 62 -11.97 -6.31 12.83
N GLY A 63 -11.53 -6.42 11.57
CA GLY A 63 -12.29 -5.88 10.44
C GLY A 63 -13.66 -6.49 10.28
N ILE A 64 -13.78 -7.82 10.44
CA ILE A 64 -15.07 -8.51 10.44
C ILE A 64 -15.92 -8.02 11.61
N GLY A 65 -15.35 -7.89 12.81
CA GLY A 65 -16.02 -7.39 14.01
C GLY A 65 -16.47 -5.94 13.88
N GLU A 66 -15.76 -5.11 13.13
CA GLU A 66 -16.09 -3.72 12.82
C GLU A 66 -17.15 -3.59 11.69
N GLY A 67 -17.51 -4.70 11.02
CA GLY A 67 -18.56 -4.75 10.00
C GLY A 67 -18.07 -4.77 8.55
N ALA A 68 -16.76 -4.79 8.30
CA ALA A 68 -16.21 -4.97 6.95
C ALA A 68 -16.50 -6.38 6.43
N LYS A 69 -16.79 -6.49 5.13
CA LYS A 69 -17.18 -7.76 4.48
C LYS A 69 -15.97 -8.40 3.80
N PRO A 70 -15.49 -9.58 4.24
CA PRO A 70 -14.45 -10.29 3.52
C PRO A 70 -15.02 -10.88 2.22
N ILE A 71 -14.52 -10.39 1.07
CA ILE A 71 -14.82 -10.96 -0.25
C ILE A 71 -13.96 -12.21 -0.49
N THR A 72 -12.73 -12.16 0.01
CA THR A 72 -11.80 -13.28 0.04
C THR A 72 -11.19 -13.34 1.44
N ASP A 73 -11.10 -14.52 2.03
CA ASP A 73 -10.51 -14.73 3.35
C ASP A 73 -9.34 -15.73 3.26
N GLY A 74 -8.14 -15.23 3.41
CA GLY A 74 -6.92 -16.01 3.29
C GLY A 74 -6.51 -16.79 4.54
N ARG A 75 -7.24 -16.70 5.66
CA ARG A 75 -6.90 -17.37 6.92
C ARG A 75 -6.96 -18.90 6.83
N GLY A 76 -7.79 -19.42 5.93
CA GLY A 76 -7.97 -20.85 5.71
C GLY A 76 -6.85 -21.55 4.97
N LEU A 77 -5.91 -20.80 4.37
CA LEU A 77 -4.83 -21.39 3.59
C LEU A 77 -3.97 -22.35 4.43
N ARG A 78 -3.76 -23.56 3.91
CA ARG A 78 -2.84 -24.57 4.47
C ARG A 78 -2.02 -25.15 3.33
N LEU A 79 -0.71 -25.15 3.48
CA LEU A 79 0.22 -25.79 2.56
C LEU A 79 0.76 -27.04 3.24
N LEU A 80 0.38 -28.22 2.75
CA LEU A 80 0.76 -29.50 3.33
C LEU A 80 2.26 -29.76 3.30
N GLU A 81 2.93 -29.20 2.29
CA GLU A 81 4.39 -29.30 2.12
C GLU A 81 5.16 -28.45 3.12
N TYR A 82 4.49 -27.44 3.72
CA TYR A 82 5.08 -26.50 4.67
C TYR A 82 4.19 -26.30 5.90
N PRO A 83 3.96 -27.35 6.72
CA PRO A 83 2.99 -27.30 7.83
C PRO A 83 3.33 -26.24 8.89
N GLU A 84 4.63 -25.97 9.09
CA GLU A 84 5.11 -24.96 10.03
C GLU A 84 5.34 -23.58 9.38
N GLY A 85 5.03 -23.45 8.09
CA GLY A 85 5.20 -22.21 7.35
C GLY A 85 4.22 -21.12 7.76
N PHE A 86 4.67 -19.87 7.71
CA PHE A 86 3.86 -18.70 8.09
C PHE A 86 3.05 -18.18 6.89
N PHE A 87 2.40 -19.07 6.16
CA PHE A 87 1.60 -18.70 4.99
C PHE A 87 0.23 -18.17 5.39
N LEU A 88 -0.21 -17.13 4.70
CA LEU A 88 -1.57 -16.60 4.70
C LEU A 88 -1.98 -16.39 3.24
N GLY A 89 -3.19 -16.74 2.91
CA GLY A 89 -3.76 -16.38 1.63
C GLY A 89 -4.11 -14.88 1.57
N PRO A 90 -4.34 -14.35 0.37
CA PRO A 90 -4.79 -12.97 0.21
C PRO A 90 -6.20 -12.78 0.78
N THR A 91 -6.39 -11.69 1.47
CA THR A 91 -7.68 -11.27 2.03
C THR A 91 -8.09 -9.92 1.44
N ILE A 92 -9.33 -9.82 0.96
CA ILE A 92 -9.90 -8.58 0.45
C ILE A 92 -11.13 -8.25 1.27
N PHE A 93 -11.16 -7.04 1.79
CA PHE A 93 -12.33 -6.49 2.47
C PHE A 93 -13.05 -5.48 1.60
N ASP A 94 -14.37 -5.56 1.64
CA ASP A 94 -15.28 -4.59 1.05
C ASP A 94 -16.06 -3.84 2.12
N GLY A 95 -16.54 -2.63 1.79
CA GLY A 95 -17.29 -1.79 2.70
C GLY A 95 -16.51 -1.35 3.93
N VAL A 96 -15.20 -1.10 3.77
CA VAL A 96 -14.37 -0.60 4.85
C VAL A 96 -14.64 0.88 5.07
N ALA A 97 -14.99 1.27 6.30
CA ALA A 97 -15.15 2.66 6.68
C ALA A 97 -13.80 3.29 7.09
N PRO A 98 -13.65 4.61 6.90
CA PRO A 98 -12.40 5.33 7.24
C PRO A 98 -11.97 5.19 8.70
N GLU A 99 -12.92 4.96 9.61
CA GLU A 99 -12.68 4.83 11.05
C GLU A 99 -12.13 3.47 11.46
N MET A 100 -12.30 2.44 10.63
CA MET A 100 -11.91 1.07 10.92
C MET A 100 -10.38 0.94 10.96
N LYS A 101 -9.89 0.03 11.79
CA LYS A 101 -8.44 -0.27 11.90
C LYS A 101 -7.85 -0.73 10.57
N LEU A 102 -8.65 -1.43 9.77
CA LEU A 102 -8.25 -1.87 8.41
C LEU A 102 -7.86 -0.70 7.50
N SER A 103 -8.49 0.48 7.65
CA SER A 103 -8.17 1.67 6.88
C SER A 103 -7.02 2.48 7.48
N LYS A 104 -6.95 2.57 8.81
CA LYS A 104 -6.02 3.47 9.51
C LYS A 104 -4.63 2.89 9.70
N ASP A 105 -4.56 1.59 9.99
CA ASP A 105 -3.31 0.94 10.39
C ASP A 105 -2.62 0.27 9.20
N GLU A 106 -1.30 0.25 9.21
CA GLU A 106 -0.56 -0.60 8.28
C GLU A 106 -0.54 -2.04 8.78
N ILE A 107 -1.25 -2.92 8.10
CA ILE A 107 -1.36 -4.33 8.46
C ILE A 107 -0.06 -5.09 8.18
N PHE A 108 0.70 -4.67 7.17
CA PHE A 108 1.94 -5.31 6.74
C PHE A 108 1.76 -6.81 6.46
N GLY A 109 0.75 -7.13 5.64
CA GLY A 109 0.36 -8.50 5.29
C GLY A 109 -0.53 -8.52 4.05
N PRO A 110 -0.93 -9.71 3.56
CA PRO A 110 -1.71 -9.86 2.35
C PRO A 110 -3.21 -9.51 2.56
N VAL A 111 -3.46 -8.30 3.00
CA VAL A 111 -4.80 -7.77 3.27
C VAL A 111 -4.97 -6.48 2.49
N ALA A 112 -6.05 -6.37 1.73
CA ALA A 112 -6.45 -5.17 1.03
C ALA A 112 -7.84 -4.74 1.47
N SER A 113 -8.01 -3.44 1.70
CA SER A 113 -9.26 -2.81 2.11
C SER A 113 -9.81 -1.98 0.96
N THR A 114 -11.13 -2.06 0.72
CA THR A 114 -11.80 -1.22 -0.27
C THR A 114 -12.74 -0.24 0.40
N LEU A 115 -12.64 1.02 -0.03
CA LEU A 115 -13.46 2.13 0.41
C LEU A 115 -14.12 2.75 -0.82
N GLU A 116 -15.35 3.21 -0.67
CA GLU A 116 -16.10 3.81 -1.77
C GLU A 116 -16.27 5.31 -1.57
N THR A 117 -16.26 6.05 -2.67
CA THR A 117 -16.55 7.48 -2.71
C THR A 117 -17.30 7.81 -3.99
N GLU A 118 -18.09 8.88 -3.96
CA GLU A 118 -18.88 9.32 -5.11
C GLU A 118 -18.08 10.20 -6.08
N SER A 119 -17.03 10.84 -5.60
CA SER A 119 -16.27 11.81 -6.37
C SER A 119 -14.77 11.76 -6.14
N LEU A 120 -14.02 12.31 -7.08
CA LEU A 120 -12.57 12.49 -6.92
C LEU A 120 -12.23 13.39 -5.72
N ASP A 121 -13.06 14.38 -5.44
CA ASP A 121 -12.85 15.30 -4.33
C ASP A 121 -12.96 14.57 -2.99
N GLU A 122 -13.98 13.76 -2.82
CA GLU A 122 -14.15 12.89 -1.64
C GLU A 122 -13.01 11.87 -1.51
N ALA A 123 -12.60 11.25 -2.62
CA ALA A 123 -11.48 10.32 -2.61
C ALA A 123 -10.18 10.98 -2.15
N ILE A 124 -9.90 12.20 -2.61
CA ILE A 124 -8.72 12.96 -2.19
C ILE A 124 -8.80 13.33 -0.71
N GLU A 125 -9.97 13.78 -0.23
CA GLU A 125 -10.18 14.09 1.19
C GLU A 125 -10.02 12.85 2.06
N LEU A 126 -10.60 11.73 1.63
CA LEU A 126 -10.47 10.45 2.30
C LEU A 126 -9.00 10.05 2.44
N ILE A 127 -8.25 10.02 1.34
CA ILE A 127 -6.83 9.70 1.33
C ILE A 127 -6.02 10.61 2.25
N ASN A 128 -6.35 11.89 2.26
CA ASN A 128 -5.64 12.87 3.07
C ASN A 128 -5.97 12.80 4.58
N ARG A 129 -7.12 12.22 4.98
CA ARG A 129 -7.61 12.26 6.36
C ARG A 129 -7.74 10.91 7.04
N SER A 130 -7.86 9.81 6.27
CA SER A 130 -8.13 8.48 6.82
C SER A 130 -6.98 7.90 7.63
N THR A 131 -5.76 8.36 7.40
CA THR A 131 -4.56 7.85 8.04
C THR A 131 -3.52 8.95 8.25
N ASN A 132 -2.63 8.76 9.22
CA ASN A 132 -1.46 9.61 9.44
C ASN A 132 -0.31 9.30 8.50
N TYR A 133 -0.47 8.34 7.59
CA TYR A 133 0.57 7.95 6.65
C TYR A 133 0.43 8.69 5.32
N GLY A 134 1.55 8.97 4.68
CA GLY A 134 1.60 9.68 3.41
C GLY A 134 2.82 9.27 2.59
N ASN A 135 3.14 7.97 2.53
CA ASN A 135 4.27 7.51 1.73
C ASN A 135 3.94 7.55 0.24
N MET A 136 2.87 6.89 -0.17
CA MET A 136 2.49 6.76 -1.56
C MET A 136 0.98 6.82 -1.76
N ALA A 137 0.58 7.44 -2.86
CA ALA A 137 -0.78 7.38 -3.38
C ALA A 137 -0.77 7.23 -4.90
N ASN A 138 -1.68 6.43 -5.43
CA ASN A 138 -1.78 6.17 -6.86
C ASN A 138 -3.19 6.47 -7.37
N ILE A 139 -3.27 6.94 -8.62
CA ILE A 139 -4.53 7.09 -9.34
C ILE A 139 -4.48 6.32 -10.65
N TYR A 140 -5.56 5.61 -10.95
CA TYR A 140 -5.81 5.01 -12.26
C TYR A 140 -6.94 5.77 -12.94
N THR A 141 -6.64 6.46 -14.02
CA THR A 141 -7.61 7.31 -14.73
C THR A 141 -7.20 7.54 -16.18
N SER A 142 -8.19 7.69 -17.07
CA SER A 142 -7.99 8.19 -18.42
C SER A 142 -8.10 9.72 -18.52
N SER A 143 -8.54 10.39 -17.44
CA SER A 143 -8.72 11.84 -17.39
C SER A 143 -7.44 12.55 -16.99
N GLY A 144 -6.86 13.32 -17.91
CA GLY A 144 -5.70 14.18 -17.59
C GLY A 144 -6.04 15.29 -16.57
N ARG A 145 -7.32 15.71 -16.48
CA ARG A 145 -7.77 16.65 -15.43
C ARG A 145 -7.71 15.96 -14.05
N ALA A 146 -8.29 14.78 -13.93
CA ALA A 146 -8.27 14.03 -12.68
C ALA A 146 -6.84 13.74 -12.20
N ALA A 147 -5.95 13.33 -13.11
CA ALA A 147 -4.54 13.09 -12.80
C ALA A 147 -3.83 14.36 -12.28
N ARG A 148 -4.10 15.52 -12.87
CA ARG A 148 -3.53 16.79 -12.41
C ARG A 148 -4.05 17.24 -11.04
N GLU A 149 -5.37 17.13 -10.82
CA GLU A 149 -5.98 17.45 -9.52
C GLU A 149 -5.47 16.52 -8.41
N PHE A 150 -5.44 15.21 -8.68
CA PHE A 150 -4.93 14.22 -7.74
C PHE A 150 -3.49 14.53 -7.31
N ARG A 151 -2.55 14.67 -8.26
CA ARG A 151 -1.15 14.93 -7.92
C ARG A 151 -0.93 16.24 -7.17
N ARG A 152 -1.79 17.25 -7.39
CA ARG A 152 -1.69 18.56 -6.73
C ARG A 152 -2.19 18.53 -5.30
N ARG A 153 -3.24 17.76 -5.03
CA ARG A 153 -4.02 17.84 -3.79
C ARG A 153 -3.74 16.72 -2.82
N VAL A 154 -3.27 15.58 -3.30
CA VAL A 154 -2.96 14.44 -2.41
C VAL A 154 -1.68 14.70 -1.63
N GLU A 155 -1.75 14.45 -0.33
CA GLU A 155 -0.68 14.69 0.61
C GLU A 155 0.18 13.42 0.82
N ALA A 156 0.75 12.90 -0.26
CA ALA A 156 1.71 11.81 -0.23
C ALA A 156 3.07 12.26 -0.78
N GLY A 157 4.13 11.59 -0.35
CA GLY A 157 5.50 11.87 -0.82
C GLY A 157 5.75 11.38 -2.24
N ASN A 158 5.14 10.24 -2.59
CA ASN A 158 5.27 9.62 -3.90
C ASN A 158 3.88 9.49 -4.54
N ILE A 159 3.74 9.91 -5.79
CA ILE A 159 2.46 9.84 -6.51
C ILE A 159 2.65 9.06 -7.80
N GLY A 160 1.83 8.03 -7.98
CA GLY A 160 1.74 7.25 -9.20
C GLY A 160 0.51 7.62 -10.02
N ILE A 161 0.65 7.69 -11.34
CA ILE A 161 -0.47 7.87 -12.28
C ILE A 161 -0.45 6.69 -13.24
N ASN A 162 -1.48 5.87 -13.21
CA ASN A 162 -1.61 4.64 -14.00
C ASN A 162 -0.45 3.65 -13.80
N ILE A 163 0.11 3.63 -12.60
CA ILE A 163 1.20 2.75 -12.20
C ILE A 163 0.92 2.22 -10.80
N GLY A 164 1.16 0.91 -10.57
CA GLY A 164 0.81 0.25 -9.31
C GLY A 164 1.72 0.61 -8.15
N VAL A 165 3.01 0.64 -8.43
CA VAL A 165 4.04 1.00 -7.45
C VAL A 165 5.02 1.95 -8.14
N ALA A 166 5.00 3.22 -7.74
CA ALA A 166 5.94 4.20 -8.24
C ALA A 166 7.26 4.11 -7.44
N ALA A 167 8.02 3.04 -7.66
CA ALA A 167 9.37 2.91 -7.12
C ALA A 167 10.33 3.73 -7.99
N PRO A 168 10.81 4.90 -7.54
CA PRO A 168 11.72 5.71 -8.33
C PRO A 168 13.08 5.03 -8.45
N ALA A 169 13.76 5.24 -9.58
CA ALA A 169 15.15 4.85 -9.71
C ALA A 169 16.02 5.60 -8.69
N ALA A 170 17.16 5.04 -8.33
CA ALA A 170 18.02 5.53 -7.23
C ALA A 170 18.47 6.99 -7.36
N TYR A 171 18.45 7.55 -8.55
CA TYR A 171 18.82 8.94 -8.81
C TYR A 171 17.66 9.96 -8.70
N PHE A 172 16.42 9.48 -8.47
CA PHE A 172 15.29 10.35 -8.16
C PHE A 172 15.14 10.49 -6.64
N PRO A 173 14.66 11.64 -6.15
CA PRO A 173 14.34 11.79 -4.75
C PRO A 173 13.28 10.79 -4.30
N PHE A 174 13.44 10.26 -3.11
CA PHE A 174 12.47 9.41 -2.45
C PHE A 174 12.14 9.98 -1.09
N GLY A 175 10.86 10.12 -0.80
CA GLY A 175 10.41 10.61 0.48
C GLY A 175 8.97 10.26 0.76
N GLY A 176 8.50 10.61 1.95
CA GLY A 176 7.13 10.47 2.38
C GLY A 176 6.63 11.75 3.03
N ARG A 177 5.42 11.71 3.56
CA ARG A 177 4.84 12.77 4.37
C ARG A 177 4.28 12.20 5.66
N ARG A 178 4.05 13.06 6.63
CA ARG A 178 3.46 12.71 7.93
C ARG A 178 4.29 11.63 8.63
N ASP A 179 3.64 10.63 9.22
CA ASP A 179 4.30 9.55 9.97
C ASP A 179 5.03 8.53 9.09
N SER A 180 4.91 8.65 7.75
CA SER A 180 5.62 7.78 6.80
C SER A 180 7.06 8.19 6.56
N PHE A 181 7.49 9.36 7.01
CA PHE A 181 8.81 9.86 6.68
C PHE A 181 9.46 10.58 7.84
N TYR A 182 10.77 10.41 7.96
CA TYR A 182 11.57 11.07 8.97
C TYR A 182 12.88 11.58 8.34
N GLY A 183 13.21 12.84 8.64
CA GLY A 183 14.44 13.48 8.15
C GLY A 183 14.30 14.12 6.77
N VAL A 184 15.35 14.01 5.95
CA VAL A 184 15.44 14.58 4.60
C VAL A 184 15.14 13.54 3.52
N LEU A 185 14.92 13.99 2.28
CA LEU A 185 14.72 13.09 1.14
C LEU A 185 15.87 12.09 1.01
N HIS A 186 15.54 10.87 0.62
CA HIS A 186 16.48 9.77 0.43
C HIS A 186 16.63 9.51 -1.06
N ALA A 187 17.80 9.73 -1.58
CA ALA A 187 18.22 9.28 -2.91
C ALA A 187 19.73 9.49 -3.04
N GLN A 188 20.30 9.08 -4.15
CA GLN A 188 21.73 9.10 -4.31
C GLN A 188 22.35 10.49 -4.03
N VAL A 189 21.78 11.56 -4.57
CA VAL A 189 22.29 12.93 -4.36
C VAL A 189 22.01 13.41 -2.94
N ASP A 190 20.77 13.24 -2.47
CA ASP A 190 20.40 13.66 -1.12
C ASP A 190 21.17 12.90 -0.04
N THR A 191 21.47 11.61 -0.29
CA THR A 191 22.29 10.79 0.61
C THR A 191 23.73 11.32 0.70
N VAL A 192 24.32 11.72 -0.41
CA VAL A 192 25.65 12.33 -0.41
C VAL A 192 25.62 13.64 0.39
N ASP A 193 24.64 14.50 0.14
CA ASP A 193 24.49 15.77 0.87
C ASP A 193 24.25 15.57 2.37
N PHE A 194 23.54 14.49 2.75
CA PHE A 194 23.28 14.17 4.16
C PHE A 194 24.52 13.69 4.92
N PHE A 195 25.40 12.91 4.27
CA PHE A 195 26.58 12.32 4.91
C PHE A 195 27.88 13.09 4.69
N THR A 196 27.84 14.25 4.02
CA THR A 196 29.01 15.05 3.69
C THR A 196 28.82 16.53 3.98
N ASP A 197 29.90 17.22 4.29
CA ASP A 197 29.93 18.68 4.37
C ASP A 197 30.45 19.28 3.05
N LYS A 198 29.76 20.29 2.54
CA LYS A 198 30.15 21.02 1.34
C LYS A 198 31.26 22.03 1.69
N LYS A 199 32.39 21.95 0.97
CA LYS A 199 33.47 22.90 1.07
C LYS A 199 33.70 23.58 -0.28
N VAL A 200 33.72 24.91 -0.28
CA VAL A 200 34.11 25.70 -1.46
C VAL A 200 35.57 26.07 -1.38
N VAL A 201 36.33 25.74 -2.41
CA VAL A 201 37.74 26.12 -2.53
C VAL A 201 37.91 26.91 -3.81
N VAL A 202 38.46 28.12 -3.68
CA VAL A 202 38.84 28.95 -4.83
C VAL A 202 40.33 29.11 -4.81
N SER A 203 41.01 28.73 -5.88
CA SER A 203 42.47 28.84 -6.00
C SER A 203 42.86 29.44 -7.34
N LYS A 204 43.97 30.18 -7.34
CA LYS A 204 44.62 30.70 -8.54
C LYS A 204 46.10 30.27 -8.49
N TRP A 205 46.53 29.60 -9.54
CA TRP A 205 47.93 29.16 -9.74
C TRP A 205 48.64 30.09 -10.69
#